data_6d48bd7862d1ee92faeee2f82294cae7
#
_entry.id   6d48bd7862d1ee92faeee2f82294cae7
#
_cell.length_a   1.000
_cell.length_b   1.000
_cell.length_c   1.000
_cell.angle_alpha   90.00
_cell.angle_beta   90.00
_cell.angle_gamma   90.00
#
_symmetry.space_group_name_H-M   'P 1'
#
loop_
_entity.id
_entity.type
_entity.pdbx_description
1 polymer ?
#
loop_
_entity_poly.entity_id
_entity_poly.type
_entity_poly.pdbx_seq_one_letter_code
_entity_poly.pdbx_strand_id
1 'polypeptide(L)'
;DSMVDCLQSNGALLSWRETAEGDRRIYEVNVSLYDAFKFQSADVETTLSRMILAHAIVLGLEGIPALYIHSFLGTENDTERVQNTGHNRAINRHQWDMDELTQHLTDPESHHALCLSGLKALIQIRQRQPAFHPNATQYTLNCGQSIFGFWRQSHDRVQSVFCLYNVTGEASSISTASLNLVGNDTWEDLITGLALESAVDGEIAMMPYQAIWLTNRPA
;
A
#
# COMPACT_ATOMS: atom_id res chain seq x y z
N ASP A 1 -6.62 3.52 -22.58
CA ASP A 1 -6.75 3.94 -21.83
C ASP A 1 -6.26 4.80 -20.67
N SER A 2 -7.17 5.38 -19.92
CA SER A 2 -6.91 6.45 -18.96
C SER A 2 -5.81 6.17 -17.93
N MET A 3 -5.63 4.93 -17.47
CA MET A 3 -4.56 4.57 -16.52
C MET A 3 -3.17 4.64 -17.14
N VAL A 4 -3.01 4.14 -18.36
CA VAL A 4 -1.72 4.20 -19.07
C VAL A 4 -1.33 5.63 -19.37
N ASP A 5 -2.29 6.45 -19.83
CA ASP A 5 -2.07 7.87 -20.13
C ASP A 5 -1.66 8.63 -18.87
N CYS A 6 -2.30 8.32 -17.73
CA CYS A 6 -1.96 8.87 -16.43
C CYS A 6 -0.53 8.48 -15.99
N LEU A 7 -0.14 7.22 -16.13
CA LEU A 7 1.21 6.77 -15.78
C LEU A 7 2.26 7.38 -16.71
N GLN A 8 1.97 7.54 -18.02
CA GLN A 8 2.87 8.21 -18.95
C GLN A 8 3.07 9.68 -18.59
N SER A 9 2.03 10.39 -18.13
CA SER A 9 2.17 11.77 -17.65
C SER A 9 3.09 11.89 -16.42
N ASN A 10 3.27 10.81 -15.68
CA ASN A 10 4.21 10.69 -14.55
C ASN A 10 5.57 10.09 -14.97
N GLY A 11 5.89 10.09 -16.26
CA GLY A 11 7.17 9.64 -16.76
C GLY A 11 7.30 8.15 -17.02
N ALA A 12 6.20 7.38 -17.03
CA ALA A 12 6.25 5.97 -17.36
C ALA A 12 6.64 5.75 -18.84
N LEU A 13 7.47 4.73 -19.07
CA LEU A 13 7.91 4.31 -20.41
C LEU A 13 7.19 3.02 -20.80
N LEU A 14 6.62 2.98 -22.01
CA LEU A 14 5.91 1.82 -22.51
C LEU A 14 6.84 0.89 -23.30
N SER A 15 6.81 -0.38 -22.98
CA SER A 15 7.39 -1.43 -23.79
C SER A 15 6.28 -2.16 -24.57
N TRP A 16 6.51 -2.39 -25.85
CA TRP A 16 5.54 -2.95 -26.77
C TRP A 16 5.95 -4.35 -27.22
N ARG A 17 4.97 -5.20 -27.47
CA ARG A 17 5.15 -6.53 -28.07
C ARG A 17 4.21 -6.69 -29.25
N GLU A 18 4.70 -7.30 -30.32
CA GLU A 18 3.86 -7.78 -31.42
C GLU A 18 3.15 -9.05 -31.03
N THR A 19 1.87 -9.15 -31.37
CA THR A 19 1.07 -10.37 -31.23
C THR A 19 1.31 -11.30 -32.44
N ALA A 20 0.84 -12.51 -32.37
CA ALA A 20 0.91 -13.47 -33.50
C ALA A 20 0.14 -12.95 -34.74
N GLU A 21 -0.85 -12.10 -34.53
CA GLU A 21 -1.68 -11.47 -35.55
C GLU A 21 -1.05 -10.20 -36.17
N GLY A 22 0.12 -9.77 -35.66
CA GLY A 22 0.84 -8.57 -36.11
C GLY A 22 0.41 -7.26 -35.43
N ASP A 23 -0.50 -7.31 -34.46
CA ASP A 23 -0.91 -6.16 -33.68
C ASP A 23 0.16 -5.79 -32.64
N ARG A 24 0.34 -4.49 -32.39
CA ARG A 24 1.17 -4.01 -31.28
C ARG A 24 0.34 -3.80 -30.02
N ARG A 25 0.75 -4.46 -28.92
CA ARG A 25 0.13 -4.28 -27.61
C ARG A 25 1.15 -3.86 -26.57
N ILE A 26 0.71 -3.04 -25.61
CA ILE A 26 1.53 -2.70 -24.45
C ILE A 26 1.83 -3.98 -23.70
N TYR A 27 3.11 -4.27 -23.55
CA TYR A 27 3.62 -5.44 -22.84
C TYR A 27 3.98 -5.07 -21.39
N GLU A 28 4.49 -3.86 -21.18
CA GLU A 28 5.02 -3.44 -19.89
C GLU A 28 4.94 -1.91 -19.76
N VAL A 29 4.54 -1.45 -18.58
CA VAL A 29 4.62 -0.06 -18.17
C VAL A 29 5.77 0.07 -17.18
N ASN A 30 6.83 0.75 -17.59
CA ASN A 30 8.05 0.89 -16.79
C ASN A 30 8.02 2.23 -16.06
N VAL A 31 7.94 2.20 -14.75
CA VAL A 31 7.89 3.36 -13.87
C VAL A 31 8.30 2.92 -12.46
N SER A 32 8.90 3.78 -11.66
CA SER A 32 9.03 3.53 -10.23
C SER A 32 7.65 3.57 -9.57
N LEU A 33 7.45 2.79 -8.50
CA LEU A 33 6.16 2.80 -7.81
C LEU A 33 5.89 4.16 -7.16
N TYR A 34 6.93 4.83 -6.67
CA TYR A 34 6.81 6.16 -6.08
C TYR A 34 6.29 7.18 -7.11
N ASP A 35 6.89 7.25 -8.30
CA ASP A 35 6.42 8.17 -9.35
C ASP A 35 5.05 7.76 -9.92
N ALA A 36 4.72 6.47 -9.94
CA ALA A 36 3.39 6.04 -10.32
C ALA A 36 2.30 6.63 -9.41
N PHE A 37 2.60 6.86 -8.14
CA PHE A 37 1.66 7.47 -7.18
C PHE A 37 1.66 8.99 -7.15
N LYS A 38 2.55 9.66 -7.87
CA LYS A 38 2.54 11.12 -8.07
C LYS A 38 1.45 11.61 -9.02
N PHE A 39 0.57 10.73 -9.52
CA PHE A 39 -0.45 11.11 -10.49
C PHE A 39 -1.33 12.27 -9.96
N GLN A 40 -1.84 13.09 -10.91
CA GLN A 40 -2.60 14.30 -10.62
C GLN A 40 -1.81 15.36 -9.83
N SER A 41 -0.49 15.43 -10.05
CA SER A 41 0.41 16.39 -9.38
C SER A 41 0.30 16.35 -7.85
N ALA A 42 0.15 15.13 -7.28
CA ALA A 42 0.09 14.94 -5.85
C ALA A 42 1.36 15.49 -5.17
N ASP A 43 1.17 16.12 -4.02
CA ASP A 43 2.26 16.48 -3.14
C ASP A 43 2.95 15.25 -2.51
N VAL A 44 4.02 15.50 -1.78
CA VAL A 44 4.80 14.42 -1.14
C VAL A 44 3.97 13.65 -0.13
N GLU A 45 3.15 14.33 0.66
CA GLU A 45 2.31 13.71 1.69
C GLU A 45 1.26 12.77 1.08
N THR A 46 0.55 13.23 0.05
CA THR A 46 -0.43 12.42 -0.69
C THR A 46 0.24 11.23 -1.37
N THR A 47 1.42 11.43 -1.98
CA THR A 47 2.18 10.36 -2.62
C THR A 47 2.60 9.29 -1.61
N LEU A 48 3.13 9.70 -0.45
CA LEU A 48 3.48 8.80 0.63
C LEU A 48 2.27 8.04 1.18
N SER A 49 1.13 8.74 1.39
CA SER A 49 -0.10 8.10 1.85
C SER A 49 -0.55 7.00 0.89
N ARG A 50 -0.51 7.22 -0.42
CA ARG A 50 -0.81 6.21 -1.44
C ARG A 50 0.19 5.05 -1.42
N MET A 51 1.50 5.35 -1.26
CA MET A 51 2.55 4.34 -1.14
C MET A 51 2.34 3.43 0.08
N ILE A 52 2.10 4.02 1.24
CA ILE A 52 1.87 3.29 2.49
C ILE A 52 0.58 2.47 2.40
N LEU A 53 -0.51 3.06 1.88
CA LEU A 53 -1.78 2.35 1.66
C LEU A 53 -1.59 1.11 0.78
N ALA A 54 -0.95 1.25 -0.38
CA ALA A 54 -0.72 0.13 -1.30
C ALA A 54 0.07 -1.00 -0.65
N HIS A 55 1.10 -0.66 0.13
CA HIS A 55 1.89 -1.66 0.85
C HIS A 55 1.14 -2.24 2.06
N ALA A 56 0.30 -1.47 2.74
CA ALA A 56 -0.59 -1.97 3.78
C ALA A 56 -1.57 -3.02 3.22
N ILE A 57 -2.10 -2.81 2.00
CA ILE A 57 -2.91 -3.81 1.30
C ILE A 57 -2.09 -5.09 1.08
N VAL A 58 -0.90 -4.99 0.46
CA VAL A 58 -0.01 -6.14 0.19
C VAL A 58 0.35 -6.88 1.48
N LEU A 59 0.66 -6.14 2.55
CA LEU A 59 1.01 -6.70 3.85
C LEU A 59 -0.19 -7.33 4.57
N GLY A 60 -1.40 -6.88 4.34
CA GLY A 60 -2.62 -7.44 4.92
C GLY A 60 -3.08 -8.73 4.25
N LEU A 61 -2.85 -8.89 2.95
CA LEU A 61 -3.31 -10.06 2.16
C LEU A 61 -2.71 -11.38 2.67
N GLU A 62 -3.41 -12.48 2.40
CA GLU A 62 -2.91 -13.83 2.66
C GLU A 62 -1.66 -14.14 1.82
N GLY A 63 -0.85 -15.09 2.30
CA GLY A 63 0.40 -15.46 1.66
C GLY A 63 1.62 -14.71 2.22
N ILE A 64 2.73 -14.82 1.50
CA ILE A 64 4.01 -14.21 1.86
C ILE A 64 4.19 -12.92 1.05
N PRO A 65 4.17 -11.74 1.69
CA PRO A 65 4.36 -10.48 0.98
C PRO A 65 5.80 -10.34 0.47
N ALA A 66 5.95 -9.87 -0.76
CA ALA A 66 7.22 -9.50 -1.34
C ALA A 66 7.26 -7.99 -1.61
N LEU A 67 8.30 -7.34 -1.12
CA LEU A 67 8.52 -5.90 -1.27
C LEU A 67 9.77 -5.66 -2.10
N TYR A 68 9.64 -4.82 -3.13
CA TYR A 68 10.78 -4.43 -3.95
C TYR A 68 11.60 -3.36 -3.24
N ILE A 69 12.93 -3.51 -3.26
CA ILE A 69 13.81 -2.60 -2.50
C ILE A 69 13.63 -1.13 -2.89
N HIS A 70 13.45 -0.81 -4.16
CA HIS A 70 13.24 0.57 -4.59
C HIS A 70 11.88 1.14 -4.16
N SER A 71 10.85 0.30 -4.06
CA SER A 71 9.58 0.71 -3.44
C SER A 71 9.76 0.96 -1.95
N PHE A 72 10.55 0.12 -1.27
CA PHE A 72 10.85 0.25 0.15
C PHE A 72 11.58 1.55 0.47
N LEU A 73 12.42 2.01 -0.45
CA LEU A 73 13.20 3.24 -0.33
C LEU A 73 12.50 4.48 -0.92
N GLY A 74 11.30 4.35 -1.50
CA GLY A 74 10.65 5.46 -2.19
C GLY A 74 11.46 5.98 -3.39
N THR A 75 12.20 5.11 -4.07
CA THR A 75 13.07 5.51 -5.18
C THR A 75 12.25 6.01 -6.37
N GLU A 76 12.65 7.15 -6.91
CA GLU A 76 12.03 7.78 -8.07
C GLU A 76 12.52 7.17 -9.40
N ASN A 77 11.98 7.64 -10.53
CA ASN A 77 12.39 7.25 -11.87
C ASN A 77 13.82 7.66 -12.16
N ASP A 78 14.67 6.72 -12.55
CA ASP A 78 16.04 6.98 -13.01
C ASP A 78 16.07 7.17 -14.54
N THR A 79 15.73 8.39 -14.95
CA THR A 79 15.70 8.76 -16.38
C THR A 79 17.09 8.81 -17.00
N GLU A 80 18.11 9.19 -16.22
CA GLU A 80 19.51 9.23 -16.67
C GLU A 80 19.99 7.82 -17.01
N ARG A 81 19.70 6.85 -16.14
CA ARG A 81 20.04 5.45 -16.39
C ARG A 81 19.37 4.88 -17.65
N VAL A 82 18.14 5.28 -17.93
CA VAL A 82 17.46 4.91 -19.18
C VAL A 82 18.20 5.47 -20.38
N GLN A 83 18.59 6.74 -20.34
CA GLN A 83 19.33 7.38 -21.42
C GLN A 83 20.68 6.70 -21.65
N ASN A 84 21.39 6.35 -20.58
CA ASN A 84 22.72 5.73 -20.66
C ASN A 84 22.67 4.27 -21.12
N THR A 85 21.61 3.53 -20.81
CA THR A 85 21.50 2.09 -21.11
C THR A 85 20.63 1.77 -22.33
N GLY A 86 19.76 2.68 -22.75
CA GLY A 86 18.77 2.46 -23.80
C GLY A 86 17.66 1.47 -23.43
N HIS A 87 17.52 1.09 -22.15
CA HIS A 87 16.55 0.10 -21.68
C HIS A 87 15.49 0.72 -20.79
N ASN A 88 14.21 0.63 -21.18
CA ASN A 88 13.08 1.16 -20.40
C ASN A 88 13.06 0.66 -18.95
N ARG A 89 13.39 -0.62 -18.73
CA ARG A 89 13.43 -1.21 -17.37
C ARG A 89 14.47 -0.60 -16.44
N ALA A 90 15.43 0.17 -16.97
CA ALA A 90 16.44 0.84 -16.15
C ALA A 90 15.80 1.93 -15.25
N ILE A 91 14.64 2.45 -15.66
CA ILE A 91 13.93 3.54 -14.98
C ILE A 91 13.62 3.25 -13.49
N ASN A 92 13.34 2.00 -13.16
CA ASN A 92 13.04 1.57 -11.79
C ASN A 92 14.12 0.67 -11.18
N ARG A 93 15.36 0.80 -11.65
CA ARG A 93 16.53 0.04 -11.20
C ARG A 93 17.70 0.95 -10.88
N HIS A 94 17.42 2.03 -10.16
CA HIS A 94 18.42 2.98 -9.73
C HIS A 94 19.57 2.28 -8.98
N GLN A 95 20.79 2.78 -9.15
CA GLN A 95 21.97 2.31 -8.41
C GLN A 95 22.38 3.40 -7.42
N TRP A 96 21.93 3.23 -6.20
CA TRP A 96 22.25 4.15 -5.12
C TRP A 96 23.74 4.16 -4.82
N ASP A 97 24.32 5.35 -4.71
CA ASP A 97 25.52 5.55 -3.93
C ASP A 97 25.18 5.44 -2.45
N MET A 98 26.06 4.78 -1.66
CA MET A 98 25.77 4.53 -0.23
C MET A 98 25.81 5.78 0.62
N ASP A 99 26.64 6.74 0.30
CA ASP A 99 26.72 8.00 1.06
C ASP A 99 25.50 8.87 0.76
N GLU A 100 25.10 8.95 -0.50
CA GLU A 100 23.88 9.63 -0.94
C GLU A 100 22.64 9.01 -0.30
N LEU A 101 22.48 7.70 -0.38
CA LEU A 101 21.34 7.00 0.24
C LEU A 101 21.32 7.24 1.75
N THR A 102 22.47 7.15 2.41
CA THR A 102 22.57 7.39 3.86
C THR A 102 22.14 8.81 4.21
N GLN A 103 22.53 9.80 3.43
CA GLN A 103 22.10 11.18 3.63
C GLN A 103 20.58 11.32 3.54
N HIS A 104 19.94 10.73 2.51
CA HIS A 104 18.49 10.75 2.37
C HIS A 104 17.78 10.02 3.51
N LEU A 105 18.30 8.90 3.98
CA LEU A 105 17.67 8.11 5.05
C LEU A 105 17.87 8.69 6.45
N THR A 106 18.85 9.56 6.64
CA THR A 106 19.09 10.26 7.92
C THR A 106 18.34 11.59 8.03
N ASP A 107 17.86 12.13 6.93
CA ASP A 107 16.99 13.31 6.90
C ASP A 107 15.53 12.89 7.21
N PRO A 108 14.97 13.25 8.39
CA PRO A 108 13.64 12.84 8.78
C PRO A 108 12.52 13.43 7.90
N GLU A 109 12.79 14.52 7.18
CA GLU A 109 11.83 15.15 6.27
C GLU A 109 11.91 14.57 4.84
N SER A 110 12.92 13.77 4.57
CA SER A 110 13.06 13.11 3.27
C SER A 110 11.94 12.09 3.04
N HIS A 111 11.35 12.11 1.86
CA HIS A 111 10.35 11.09 1.49
C HIS A 111 10.92 9.66 1.51
N HIS A 112 12.23 9.48 1.31
CA HIS A 112 12.91 8.20 1.42
C HIS A 112 12.88 7.67 2.87
N ALA A 113 13.22 8.54 3.84
CA ALA A 113 13.17 8.20 5.26
C ALA A 113 11.74 7.94 5.73
N LEU A 114 10.78 8.77 5.31
CA LEU A 114 9.36 8.63 5.64
C LEU A 114 8.78 7.33 5.05
N CYS A 115 9.09 7.02 3.80
CA CYS A 115 8.67 5.78 3.17
C CYS A 115 9.22 4.55 3.90
N LEU A 116 10.54 4.52 4.14
CA LEU A 116 11.22 3.43 4.85
C LEU A 116 10.65 3.23 6.26
N SER A 117 10.49 4.31 7.03
CA SER A 117 9.98 4.23 8.41
C SER A 117 8.54 3.73 8.47
N GLY A 118 7.67 4.24 7.61
CA GLY A 118 6.27 3.82 7.52
C GLY A 118 6.12 2.34 7.15
N LEU A 119 6.86 1.88 6.15
CA LEU A 119 6.83 0.47 5.74
C LEU A 119 7.43 -0.46 6.80
N LYS A 120 8.51 -0.05 7.46
CA LYS A 120 9.07 -0.81 8.59
C LYS A 120 8.07 -0.95 9.74
N ALA A 121 7.34 0.12 10.07
CA ALA A 121 6.31 0.08 11.11
C ALA A 121 5.22 -0.94 10.77
N LEU A 122 4.68 -0.91 9.56
CA LEU A 122 3.66 -1.88 9.10
C LEU A 122 4.17 -3.32 9.16
N ILE A 123 5.41 -3.57 8.74
CA ILE A 123 6.03 -4.91 8.81
C ILE A 123 6.16 -5.39 10.26
N GLN A 124 6.61 -4.52 11.16
CA GLN A 124 6.75 -4.85 12.58
C GLN A 124 5.40 -5.17 13.23
N ILE A 125 4.36 -4.41 12.88
CA ILE A 125 3.00 -4.70 13.33
C ILE A 125 2.56 -6.08 12.81
N ARG A 126 2.65 -6.30 11.48
CA ARG A 126 2.26 -7.55 10.83
C ARG A 126 2.92 -8.78 11.48
N GLN A 127 4.22 -8.71 11.75
CA GLN A 127 5.00 -9.84 12.26
C GLN A 127 4.52 -10.35 13.63
N ARG A 128 3.84 -9.51 14.39
CA ARG A 128 3.31 -9.84 15.72
C ARG A 128 1.90 -10.46 15.68
N GLN A 129 1.22 -10.40 14.52
CA GLN A 129 -0.19 -10.78 14.45
C GLN A 129 -0.39 -12.21 13.92
N PRO A 130 -0.90 -13.16 14.74
CA PRO A 130 -1.25 -14.51 14.28
C PRO A 130 -2.22 -14.53 13.10
N ALA A 131 -3.14 -13.55 13.01
CA ALA A 131 -4.07 -13.42 11.89
C ALA A 131 -3.39 -13.09 10.55
N PHE A 132 -2.16 -12.58 10.57
CA PHE A 132 -1.38 -12.34 9.36
C PHE A 132 -0.44 -13.49 8.98
N HIS A 133 -0.54 -14.64 9.64
CA HIS A 133 0.17 -15.83 9.19
C HIS A 133 -0.18 -16.14 7.72
N PRO A 134 0.78 -16.57 6.87
CA PRO A 134 0.54 -16.81 5.44
C PRO A 134 -0.65 -17.72 5.14
N ASN A 135 -0.89 -18.72 5.99
CA ASN A 135 -1.98 -19.68 5.83
C ASN A 135 -3.23 -19.35 6.68
N ALA A 136 -3.26 -18.18 7.34
CA ALA A 136 -4.46 -17.74 8.07
C ALA A 136 -5.58 -17.41 7.07
N THR A 137 -6.83 -17.63 7.48
CA THR A 137 -7.97 -17.48 6.58
C THR A 137 -8.20 -16.02 6.22
N GLN A 138 -8.61 -15.79 4.98
CA GLN A 138 -9.03 -14.48 4.47
C GLN A 138 -10.46 -14.56 3.93
N TYR A 139 -11.27 -13.55 4.25
CA TYR A 139 -12.63 -13.38 3.72
C TYR A 139 -12.75 -11.98 3.13
N THR A 140 -13.27 -11.88 1.92
CA THR A 140 -13.57 -10.59 1.27
C THR A 140 -14.76 -9.92 1.95
N LEU A 141 -14.70 -8.62 2.15
CA LEU A 141 -15.78 -7.80 2.69
C LEU A 141 -16.39 -6.92 1.59
N ASN A 142 -17.68 -6.65 1.69
CA ASN A 142 -18.33 -5.65 0.86
C ASN A 142 -18.41 -4.34 1.64
N CYS A 143 -17.45 -3.45 1.39
CA CYS A 143 -17.34 -2.16 2.07
C CYS A 143 -17.77 -0.97 1.17
N GLY A 144 -18.49 -1.23 0.07
CA GLY A 144 -18.87 -0.20 -0.91
C GLY A 144 -17.78 0.07 -1.94
N GLN A 145 -17.78 1.26 -2.54
CA GLN A 145 -16.87 1.61 -3.65
C GLN A 145 -15.59 2.32 -3.21
N SER A 146 -15.63 3.01 -2.08
CA SER A 146 -14.51 3.83 -1.59
C SER A 146 -13.55 3.06 -0.70
N ILE A 147 -14.02 1.99 -0.05
CA ILE A 147 -13.24 1.22 0.91
C ILE A 147 -13.04 -0.19 0.36
N PHE A 148 -11.80 -0.57 0.14
CA PHE A 148 -11.42 -1.96 -0.07
C PHE A 148 -11.24 -2.63 1.29
N GLY A 149 -11.82 -3.82 1.48
CA GLY A 149 -11.75 -4.49 2.77
C GLY A 149 -11.75 -6.00 2.70
N PHE A 150 -11.08 -6.61 3.66
CA PHE A 150 -11.12 -8.05 3.91
C PHE A 150 -10.87 -8.33 5.39
N TRP A 151 -11.29 -9.51 5.83
CA TRP A 151 -11.11 -9.99 7.18
C TRP A 151 -10.07 -11.11 7.19
N ARG A 152 -9.09 -11.01 8.08
CA ARG A 152 -8.11 -12.06 8.39
C ARG A 152 -8.44 -12.71 9.72
N GLN A 153 -8.36 -14.02 9.79
CA GLN A 153 -8.61 -14.77 11.02
C GLN A 153 -7.47 -15.75 11.27
N SER A 154 -6.91 -15.73 12.50
CA SER A 154 -5.88 -16.68 12.92
C SER A 154 -6.36 -18.13 12.86
N HIS A 155 -5.44 -19.08 12.78
CA HIS A 155 -5.77 -20.51 12.69
C HIS A 155 -6.60 -21.04 13.88
N ASP A 156 -6.30 -20.56 15.07
CA ASP A 156 -7.02 -20.87 16.31
C ASP A 156 -8.34 -20.10 16.44
N ARG A 157 -8.63 -19.21 15.49
CA ARG A 157 -9.81 -18.33 15.43
C ARG A 157 -9.93 -17.36 16.60
N VAL A 158 -8.84 -17.14 17.32
CA VAL A 158 -8.83 -16.26 18.52
C VAL A 158 -8.66 -14.81 18.13
N GLN A 159 -7.82 -14.52 17.11
CA GLN A 159 -7.62 -13.19 16.60
C GLN A 159 -8.33 -12.99 15.26
N SER A 160 -9.05 -11.89 15.17
CA SER A 160 -9.63 -11.34 13.95
C SER A 160 -8.98 -9.99 13.64
N VAL A 161 -8.65 -9.72 12.37
CA VAL A 161 -8.20 -8.42 11.89
C VAL A 161 -9.02 -8.01 10.68
N PHE A 162 -9.80 -6.96 10.80
CA PHE A 162 -10.49 -6.32 9.70
C PHE A 162 -9.54 -5.32 9.05
N CYS A 163 -9.12 -5.62 7.84
CA CYS A 163 -8.23 -4.78 7.04
C CYS A 163 -9.08 -3.88 6.16
N LEU A 164 -9.10 -2.59 6.45
CA LEU A 164 -9.92 -1.59 5.76
C LEU A 164 -9.01 -0.55 5.12
N TYR A 165 -9.27 -0.19 3.87
CA TYR A 165 -8.44 0.69 3.07
C TYR A 165 -9.31 1.70 2.31
N ASN A 166 -9.26 2.97 2.69
CA ASN A 166 -9.87 4.01 1.87
C ASN A 166 -8.98 4.24 0.63
N VAL A 167 -9.44 3.77 -0.52
CA VAL A 167 -8.68 3.86 -1.79
C VAL A 167 -8.97 5.14 -2.58
N THR A 168 -9.60 6.12 -1.94
CA THR A 168 -10.00 7.40 -2.56
C THR A 168 -9.31 8.59 -1.91
N GLY A 169 -9.29 9.72 -2.63
CA GLY A 169 -8.80 11.01 -2.13
C GLY A 169 -9.82 11.77 -1.27
N GLU A 170 -10.95 11.14 -0.89
CA GLU A 170 -12.00 11.74 -0.09
C GLU A 170 -12.14 10.99 1.23
N ALA A 171 -12.57 11.70 2.28
CA ALA A 171 -12.94 11.03 3.53
C ALA A 171 -14.13 10.09 3.30
N SER A 172 -14.11 8.94 3.96
CA SER A 172 -15.15 7.93 3.85
C SER A 172 -15.47 7.34 5.23
N SER A 173 -16.56 6.61 5.35
CA SER A 173 -16.88 5.87 6.59
C SER A 173 -17.48 4.51 6.27
N ILE A 174 -17.38 3.60 7.23
CA ILE A 174 -18.01 2.28 7.18
C ILE A 174 -18.72 2.01 8.51
N SER A 175 -19.96 1.53 8.43
CA SER A 175 -20.70 1.12 9.62
C SER A 175 -20.08 -0.13 10.26
N THR A 176 -19.92 -0.12 11.57
CA THR A 176 -19.48 -1.30 12.34
C THR A 176 -20.41 -2.48 12.18
N ALA A 177 -21.70 -2.24 11.95
CA ALA A 177 -22.69 -3.28 11.65
C ALA A 177 -22.35 -4.03 10.34
N SER A 178 -21.73 -3.38 9.35
CA SER A 178 -21.30 -4.01 8.11
C SER A 178 -20.13 -4.99 8.31
N LEU A 179 -19.39 -4.84 9.40
CA LEU A 179 -18.26 -5.72 9.75
C LEU A 179 -18.71 -6.88 10.66
N ASN A 180 -19.95 -6.85 11.17
CA ASN A 180 -20.47 -7.83 12.10
C ASN A 180 -19.55 -8.05 13.32
N LEU A 181 -19.09 -6.93 13.91
CA LEU A 181 -18.20 -6.97 15.08
C LEU A 181 -18.92 -7.58 16.27
N VAL A 182 -18.20 -8.38 17.07
CA VAL A 182 -18.73 -8.92 18.32
C VAL A 182 -18.73 -7.81 19.37
N GLY A 183 -19.91 -7.43 19.83
CA GLY A 183 -20.12 -6.26 20.70
C GLY A 183 -19.46 -6.33 22.09
N ASN A 184 -19.02 -7.53 22.52
CA ASN A 184 -18.33 -7.72 23.80
C ASN A 184 -16.81 -7.63 23.70
N ASP A 185 -16.26 -7.57 22.50
CA ASP A 185 -14.82 -7.43 22.26
C ASP A 185 -14.42 -5.95 22.28
N THR A 186 -13.23 -5.67 22.80
CA THR A 186 -12.56 -4.38 22.59
C THR A 186 -11.87 -4.42 21.23
N TRP A 187 -12.14 -3.43 20.39
CA TRP A 187 -11.54 -3.33 19.07
C TRP A 187 -10.54 -2.18 19.02
N GLU A 188 -9.38 -2.41 18.43
CA GLU A 188 -8.28 -1.44 18.34
C GLU A 188 -7.67 -1.48 16.95
N ASP A 189 -7.31 -0.31 16.41
CA ASP A 189 -6.53 -0.22 15.18
C ASP A 189 -5.05 -0.47 15.47
N LEU A 190 -4.50 -1.54 14.93
CA LEU A 190 -3.10 -1.93 15.10
C LEU A 190 -2.10 -0.91 14.57
N ILE A 191 -2.51 -0.07 13.61
CA ILE A 191 -1.63 0.92 12.98
C ILE A 191 -1.47 2.15 13.87
N THR A 192 -2.56 2.63 14.44
CA THR A 192 -2.57 3.84 15.28
C THR A 192 -2.52 3.54 16.78
N GLY A 193 -2.87 2.33 17.19
CA GLY A 193 -3.05 1.97 18.60
C GLY A 193 -4.32 2.57 19.24
N LEU A 194 -5.24 3.10 18.44
CA LEU A 194 -6.46 3.72 18.94
C LEU A 194 -7.59 2.70 19.06
N ALA A 195 -8.22 2.68 20.24
CA ALA A 195 -9.40 1.86 20.48
C ALA A 195 -10.61 2.42 19.70
N LEU A 196 -11.46 1.52 19.21
CA LEU A 196 -12.75 1.88 18.63
C LEU A 196 -13.72 2.27 19.75
N GLU A 197 -14.29 3.47 19.68
CA GLU A 197 -15.18 4.00 20.73
C GLU A 197 -16.47 3.17 20.90
N SER A 198 -17.01 2.62 19.80
CA SER A 198 -18.17 1.75 19.82
C SER A 198 -18.10 0.67 18.74
N ALA A 199 -18.20 -0.60 19.16
CA ALA A 199 -18.33 -1.72 18.22
C ALA A 199 -19.77 -1.95 17.75
N VAL A 200 -20.76 -1.33 18.40
CA VAL A 200 -22.20 -1.50 18.12
C VAL A 200 -22.78 -0.18 17.62
N ASP A 201 -23.44 -0.21 16.48
CA ASP A 201 -24.12 0.93 15.84
C ASP A 201 -23.24 2.17 15.63
N GLY A 202 -21.92 1.96 15.53
CA GLY A 202 -20.94 3.01 15.28
C GLY A 202 -20.54 3.12 13.81
N GLU A 203 -19.80 4.19 13.51
CA GLU A 203 -19.13 4.39 12.24
C GLU A 203 -17.62 4.48 12.44
N ILE A 204 -16.86 3.89 11.53
CA ILE A 204 -15.42 4.03 11.44
C ILE A 204 -15.14 5.04 10.34
N ALA A 205 -14.74 6.25 10.74
CA ALA A 205 -14.32 7.29 9.81
C ALA A 205 -12.90 6.99 9.32
N MET A 206 -12.66 7.22 8.03
CA MET A 206 -11.37 7.00 7.37
C MET A 206 -11.00 8.25 6.58
N MET A 207 -9.80 8.74 6.82
CA MET A 207 -9.22 9.83 6.04
C MET A 207 -8.87 9.37 4.62
N PRO A 208 -8.63 10.29 3.67
CA PRO A 208 -8.14 9.94 2.34
C PRO A 208 -6.90 9.02 2.42
N TYR A 209 -6.91 7.95 1.64
CA TYR A 209 -5.80 6.98 1.56
C TYR A 209 -5.39 6.33 2.89
N GLN A 210 -6.26 6.32 3.89
CA GLN A 210 -5.99 5.70 5.19
C GLN A 210 -6.15 4.18 5.14
N ALA A 211 -5.24 3.48 5.81
CA ALA A 211 -5.36 2.07 6.15
C ALA A 211 -5.71 1.92 7.64
N ILE A 212 -6.59 0.97 7.97
CA ILE A 212 -6.93 0.56 9.33
C ILE A 212 -6.82 -0.96 9.41
N TRP A 213 -6.15 -1.48 10.43
CA TRP A 213 -6.11 -2.89 10.79
C TRP A 213 -6.79 -3.09 12.14
N LEU A 214 -8.11 -3.18 12.11
CA LEU A 214 -8.93 -3.28 13.30
C LEU A 214 -8.92 -4.70 13.86
N THR A 215 -8.45 -4.89 15.09
CA THR A 215 -8.36 -6.19 15.75
C THR A 215 -9.13 -6.24 17.06
N ASN A 216 -9.61 -7.45 17.42
CA ASN A 216 -10.19 -7.74 18.74
C ASN A 216 -9.13 -8.14 19.79
N ARG A 217 -7.87 -8.34 19.38
CA ARG A 217 -6.75 -8.72 20.26
C ARG A 217 -5.47 -8.07 19.76
N PRO A 218 -5.10 -6.90 20.28
CA PRO A 218 -3.76 -6.35 20.08
C PRO A 218 -2.72 -7.31 20.71
N ALA A 219 -1.59 -7.50 19.98
CA ALA A 219 -0.52 -8.41 20.43
C ALA A 219 0.48 -7.68 21.33
#